data_a4efa2c1d2909f63074f84120d324a80
#
_entry.id   a4efa2c1d2909f63074f84120d324a80
#
_cell.length_a   1.000
_cell.length_b   1.000
_cell.length_c   1.000
_cell.angle_alpha   90.00
_cell.angle_beta   90.00
_cell.angle_gamma   90.00
#
_symmetry.space_group_name_H-M   'P 1'
#
loop_
_entity.id
_entity.type
_entity.pdbx_description
1 polymer ?
#
loop_
_entity_poly.entity_id
_entity_poly.type
_entity_poly.pdbx_seq_one_letter_code
_entity_poly.pdbx_strand_id
1 'polypeptide(L)'
;VEWFGSNFSVLAVTGPGHYRGFLYWGLLAGGYFFVMLHKLAFALPSRRAGRGVRLITLCSLLSLCYAMAIPYLPACFPKYAALHVLLAAGSSVLLMLALLCVILSLYRRDRARWRGGLLGWWLITGGCGLLFLIPRMVTTALEVFFTISAALLTRWLWLRRN
;
A
#
# COMPACT_ATOMS: atom_id res chain seq x y z
N VAL A 1 -5.00 5.54 21.36
CA VAL A 1 -4.21 4.95 20.26
C VAL A 1 -2.81 5.54 20.32
N GLU A 2 -1.82 4.71 20.60
CA GLU A 2 -0.43 5.13 20.56
C GLU A 2 0.04 5.11 19.09
N TRP A 3 0.02 6.27 18.44
CA TRP A 3 0.32 6.42 17.01
C TRP A 3 1.72 5.90 16.63
N PHE A 4 2.68 5.98 17.53
CA PHE A 4 4.08 5.61 17.30
C PHE A 4 4.56 4.39 18.09
N GLY A 5 3.75 3.87 19.02
CA GLY A 5 4.09 2.73 19.87
C GLY A 5 3.36 1.43 19.49
N SER A 6 2.39 1.48 18.57
CA SER A 6 1.63 0.33 18.11
C SER A 6 1.37 0.36 16.61
N ASN A 7 0.87 -0.73 16.05
CA ASN A 7 0.38 -0.82 14.67
C ASN A 7 -1.01 -1.48 14.64
N PHE A 8 -1.68 -1.42 13.49
CA PHE A 8 -3.03 -1.97 13.34
C PHE A 8 -3.08 -3.47 13.62
N SER A 9 -2.03 -4.22 13.30
CA SER A 9 -1.98 -5.67 13.56
C SER A 9 -1.91 -6.00 15.05
N VAL A 10 -1.18 -5.19 15.83
CA VAL A 10 -1.16 -5.29 17.30
C VAL A 10 -2.52 -4.89 17.88
N LEU A 11 -3.09 -3.78 17.42
CA LEU A 11 -4.42 -3.34 17.87
C LEU A 11 -5.51 -4.37 17.57
N ALA A 12 -5.43 -5.05 16.42
CA ALA A 12 -6.39 -6.07 16.00
C ALA A 12 -6.51 -7.22 17.01
N VAL A 13 -5.44 -7.57 17.73
CA VAL A 13 -5.44 -8.68 18.70
C VAL A 13 -5.74 -8.24 20.13
N THR A 14 -5.91 -6.93 20.40
CA THR A 14 -6.14 -6.40 21.76
C THR A 14 -7.60 -6.37 22.19
N GLY A 15 -8.55 -6.68 21.29
CA GLY A 15 -9.98 -6.73 21.65
C GLY A 15 -10.89 -7.22 20.54
N PRO A 16 -12.07 -7.79 20.88
CA PRO A 16 -12.95 -8.48 19.92
C PRO A 16 -13.52 -7.57 18.81
N GLY A 17 -13.64 -6.27 19.05
CA GLY A 17 -14.10 -5.29 18.05
C GLY A 17 -12.98 -4.77 17.14
N HIS A 18 -11.75 -4.77 17.61
CA HIS A 18 -10.62 -4.19 16.89
C HIS A 18 -10.23 -4.97 15.64
N TYR A 19 -10.32 -6.31 15.69
CA TYR A 19 -10.06 -7.15 14.53
C TYR A 19 -11.02 -6.86 13.36
N ARG A 20 -12.31 -6.64 13.66
CA ARG A 20 -13.29 -6.25 12.64
C ARG A 20 -12.94 -4.91 11.99
N GLY A 21 -12.55 -3.91 12.79
CA GLY A 21 -12.08 -2.62 12.29
C GLY A 21 -10.85 -2.74 11.39
N PHE A 22 -9.89 -3.56 11.77
CA PHE A 22 -8.71 -3.88 10.96
C PHE A 22 -9.09 -4.53 9.62
N LEU A 23 -9.99 -5.53 9.63
CA LEU A 23 -10.49 -6.16 8.41
C LEU A 23 -11.21 -5.16 7.50
N TYR A 24 -12.10 -4.32 8.05
CA TYR A 24 -12.80 -3.30 7.26
C TYR A 24 -11.83 -2.30 6.64
N TRP A 25 -10.84 -1.84 7.40
CA TRP A 25 -9.80 -0.94 6.88
C TRP A 25 -9.04 -1.58 5.72
N GLY A 26 -8.55 -2.81 5.90
CA GLY A 26 -7.81 -3.55 4.87
C GLY A 26 -8.64 -3.84 3.62
N LEU A 27 -9.91 -4.23 3.77
CA LEU A 27 -10.83 -4.50 2.66
C LEU A 27 -11.17 -3.21 1.90
N LEU A 28 -11.45 -2.10 2.58
CA LEU A 28 -11.75 -0.83 1.95
C LEU A 28 -10.53 -0.28 1.20
N ALA A 29 -9.36 -0.27 1.83
CA ALA A 29 -8.13 0.16 1.20
C ALA A 29 -7.75 -0.74 0.02
N GLY A 30 -7.76 -2.06 0.22
CA GLY A 30 -7.46 -3.05 -0.82
C GLY A 30 -8.43 -2.95 -2.01
N GLY A 31 -9.73 -2.86 -1.74
CA GLY A 31 -10.76 -2.67 -2.76
C GLY A 31 -10.58 -1.38 -3.55
N TYR A 32 -10.28 -0.28 -2.86
CA TYR A 32 -9.98 1.00 -3.52
C TYR A 32 -8.79 0.88 -4.48
N PHE A 33 -7.65 0.34 -4.01
CA PHE A 33 -6.46 0.19 -4.83
C PHE A 33 -6.68 -0.79 -5.98
N PHE A 34 -7.41 -1.88 -5.75
CA PHE A 34 -7.78 -2.81 -6.80
C PHE A 34 -8.50 -2.09 -7.95
N VAL A 35 -9.59 -1.39 -7.64
CA VAL A 35 -10.40 -0.70 -8.66
C VAL A 35 -9.61 0.39 -9.36
N MET A 36 -8.90 1.23 -8.61
CA MET A 36 -8.21 2.39 -9.16
C MET A 36 -7.00 2.00 -10.00
N LEU A 37 -6.17 1.05 -9.52
CA LEU A 37 -5.02 0.60 -10.29
C LEU A 37 -5.41 -0.22 -11.52
N HIS A 38 -6.51 -0.99 -11.46
CA HIS A 38 -7.05 -1.63 -12.65
C HIS A 38 -7.49 -0.61 -13.70
N LYS A 39 -8.25 0.41 -13.31
CA LYS A 39 -8.65 1.50 -14.21
C LYS A 39 -7.45 2.22 -14.82
N LEU A 40 -6.45 2.54 -14.01
CA LEU A 40 -5.21 3.17 -14.50
C LEU A 40 -4.44 2.23 -15.45
N ALA A 41 -4.34 0.95 -15.12
CA ALA A 41 -3.64 -0.05 -15.93
C ALA A 41 -4.27 -0.26 -17.31
N PHE A 42 -5.61 -0.29 -17.39
CA PHE A 42 -6.33 -0.36 -18.68
C PHE A 42 -6.10 0.87 -19.54
N ALA A 43 -5.82 1.96 -18.92
CA ALA A 43 -5.64 3.25 -19.53
C ALA A 43 -4.21 3.54 -19.97
N LEU A 44 -3.26 2.67 -19.68
CA LEU A 44 -1.87 2.83 -20.10
C LEU A 44 -1.71 2.63 -21.60
N PRO A 45 -0.78 3.38 -22.25
CA PRO A 45 -0.54 3.26 -23.69
C PRO A 45 -0.07 1.87 -24.10
N SER A 46 0.69 1.20 -23.24
CA SER A 46 1.25 -0.13 -23.49
C SER A 46 0.41 -1.21 -22.81
N ARG A 47 -0.16 -2.13 -23.60
CA ARG A 47 -0.86 -3.31 -23.07
C ARG A 47 0.04 -4.19 -22.17
N ARG A 48 1.37 -4.26 -22.48
CA ARG A 48 2.32 -5.02 -21.65
C ARG A 48 2.49 -4.35 -20.28
N ALA A 49 2.69 -3.03 -20.24
CA ALA A 49 2.77 -2.29 -19.00
C ALA A 49 1.47 -2.43 -18.17
N GLY A 50 0.30 -2.31 -18.79
CA GLY A 50 -0.98 -2.50 -18.13
C GLY A 50 -1.16 -3.89 -17.55
N ARG A 51 -0.73 -4.96 -18.27
CA ARG A 51 -0.75 -6.33 -17.73
C ARG A 51 0.19 -6.48 -16.54
N GLY A 52 1.41 -5.94 -16.63
CA GLY A 52 2.37 -5.95 -15.52
C GLY A 52 1.83 -5.27 -14.27
N VAL A 53 1.27 -4.05 -14.40
CA VAL A 53 0.65 -3.33 -13.28
C VAL A 53 -0.46 -4.16 -12.63
N ARG A 54 -1.36 -4.76 -13.42
CA ARG A 54 -2.45 -5.59 -12.88
C ARG A 54 -1.93 -6.80 -12.12
N LEU A 55 -0.91 -7.48 -12.66
CA LEU A 55 -0.32 -8.64 -12.00
C LEU A 55 0.33 -8.25 -10.67
N ILE A 56 1.14 -7.18 -10.65
CA ILE A 56 1.78 -6.69 -9.42
C ILE A 56 0.70 -6.29 -8.39
N THR A 57 -0.37 -5.61 -8.84
CA THR A 57 -1.49 -5.24 -7.96
C THR A 57 -2.17 -6.47 -7.36
N LEU A 58 -2.43 -7.50 -8.16
CA LEU A 58 -3.01 -8.76 -7.66
C LEU A 58 -2.10 -9.44 -6.65
N CYS A 59 -0.80 -9.53 -6.92
CA CYS A 59 0.18 -10.09 -5.97
C CYS A 59 0.21 -9.29 -4.66
N SER A 60 0.17 -7.95 -4.74
CA SER A 60 0.09 -7.07 -3.58
C SER A 60 -1.16 -7.37 -2.73
N LEU A 61 -2.32 -7.43 -3.35
CA LEU A 61 -3.59 -7.67 -2.65
C LEU A 61 -3.69 -9.08 -2.06
N LEU A 62 -3.22 -10.09 -2.77
CA LEU A 62 -3.14 -11.45 -2.23
C LEU A 62 -2.22 -11.49 -1.00
N SER A 63 -1.05 -10.83 -1.07
CA SER A 63 -0.14 -10.71 0.06
C SER A 63 -0.81 -10.02 1.26
N LEU A 64 -1.58 -8.94 1.02
CA LEU A 64 -2.36 -8.25 2.05
C LEU A 64 -3.44 -9.16 2.67
N CYS A 65 -4.19 -9.89 1.85
CA CYS A 65 -5.22 -10.82 2.33
C CYS A 65 -4.62 -11.91 3.22
N TYR A 66 -3.50 -12.49 2.81
CA TYR A 66 -2.79 -13.48 3.65
C TYR A 66 -2.25 -12.86 4.94
N ALA A 67 -1.69 -11.64 4.88
CA ALA A 67 -1.27 -10.93 6.08
C ALA A 67 -2.43 -10.73 7.05
N MET A 68 -3.59 -10.27 6.57
CA MET A 68 -4.78 -10.07 7.41
C MET A 68 -5.34 -11.38 7.99
N ALA A 69 -5.19 -12.50 7.29
CA ALA A 69 -5.65 -13.81 7.76
C ALA A 69 -4.73 -14.41 8.85
N ILE A 70 -3.46 -14.02 8.90
CA ILE A 70 -2.49 -14.51 9.89
C ILE A 70 -2.48 -13.56 11.09
N PRO A 71 -2.90 -13.99 12.31
CA PRO A 71 -2.87 -13.13 13.48
C PRO A 71 -1.43 -12.80 13.90
N TYR A 72 -1.20 -11.55 14.29
CA TYR A 72 0.11 -11.12 14.78
C TYR A 72 0.25 -11.41 16.27
N LEU A 73 0.73 -12.60 16.61
CA LEU A 73 0.93 -13.11 17.98
C LEU A 73 2.37 -13.57 18.18
N PRO A 74 3.36 -12.66 18.28
CA PRO A 74 4.79 -13.02 18.32
C PRO A 74 5.18 -13.84 19.56
N ALA A 75 4.49 -13.65 20.69
CA ALA A 75 4.74 -14.40 21.92
C ALA A 75 4.34 -15.89 21.80
N CYS A 76 3.27 -16.19 21.04
CA CYS A 76 2.77 -17.56 20.89
C CYS A 76 3.31 -18.24 19.61
N PHE A 77 3.40 -17.48 18.54
CA PHE A 77 3.72 -17.99 17.19
C PHE A 77 4.71 -17.09 16.46
N PRO A 78 6.01 -17.07 16.84
CA PRO A 78 6.99 -16.12 16.27
C PRO A 78 7.19 -16.27 14.76
N LYS A 79 7.14 -17.50 14.22
CA LYS A 79 7.27 -17.75 12.76
C LYS A 79 6.10 -17.16 11.97
N TYR A 80 4.86 -17.33 12.47
CA TYR A 80 3.68 -16.76 11.82
C TYR A 80 3.65 -15.24 11.94
N ALA A 81 4.10 -14.67 13.05
CA ALA A 81 4.25 -13.23 13.20
C ALA A 81 5.29 -12.66 12.21
N ALA A 82 6.42 -13.32 12.02
CA ALA A 82 7.42 -12.93 11.03
C ALA A 82 6.86 -13.01 9.60
N LEU A 83 6.12 -14.07 9.27
CA LEU A 83 5.45 -14.21 7.98
C LEU A 83 4.40 -13.12 7.74
N HIS A 84 3.58 -12.80 8.76
CA HIS A 84 2.62 -11.70 8.71
C HIS A 84 3.31 -10.37 8.35
N VAL A 85 4.40 -10.02 9.06
CA VAL A 85 5.15 -8.79 8.80
C VAL A 85 5.73 -8.79 7.38
N LEU A 86 6.30 -9.89 6.92
CA LEU A 86 6.85 -10.02 5.57
C LEU A 86 5.78 -9.82 4.50
N LEU A 87 4.61 -10.43 4.67
CA LEU A 87 3.49 -10.32 3.72
C LEU A 87 2.90 -8.91 3.72
N ALA A 88 2.72 -8.28 4.88
CA ALA A 88 2.21 -6.92 4.99
C ALA A 88 3.18 -5.90 4.36
N ALA A 89 4.47 -5.99 4.68
CA ALA A 89 5.49 -5.13 4.08
C ALA A 89 5.61 -5.39 2.56
N GLY A 90 5.64 -6.64 2.15
CA GLY A 90 5.68 -7.05 0.74
C GLY A 90 4.50 -6.51 -0.05
N SER A 91 3.30 -6.55 0.52
CA SER A 91 2.10 -5.95 -0.07
C SER A 91 2.28 -4.46 -0.35
N SER A 92 2.75 -3.70 0.64
CA SER A 92 2.97 -2.26 0.52
C SER A 92 4.03 -1.92 -0.51
N VAL A 93 5.15 -2.66 -0.55
CA VAL A 93 6.21 -2.49 -1.55
C VAL A 93 5.68 -2.78 -2.96
N LEU A 94 4.95 -3.88 -3.15
CA LEU A 94 4.36 -4.24 -4.44
C LEU A 94 3.35 -3.18 -4.91
N LEU A 95 2.55 -2.62 -4.00
CA LEU A 95 1.61 -1.54 -4.32
C LEU A 95 2.36 -0.29 -4.82
N MET A 96 3.42 0.10 -4.13
CA MET A 96 4.25 1.25 -4.55
C MET A 96 4.97 1.00 -5.87
N LEU A 97 5.40 -0.23 -6.14
CA LEU A 97 5.96 -0.62 -7.44
C LEU A 97 4.91 -0.55 -8.55
N ALA A 98 3.68 -1.01 -8.31
CA ALA A 98 2.58 -0.87 -9.27
C ALA A 98 2.30 0.60 -9.61
N LEU A 99 2.24 1.48 -8.59
CA LEU A 99 2.11 2.92 -8.76
C LEU A 99 3.27 3.53 -9.55
N LEU A 100 4.50 3.14 -9.23
CA LEU A 100 5.69 3.60 -9.96
C LEU A 100 5.63 3.21 -11.44
N CYS A 101 5.25 1.96 -11.74
CA CYS A 101 5.08 1.49 -13.12
C CYS A 101 4.04 2.31 -13.88
N VAL A 102 2.91 2.65 -13.25
CA VAL A 102 1.90 3.55 -13.83
C VAL A 102 2.52 4.92 -14.12
N ILE A 103 3.13 5.54 -13.10
CA ILE A 103 3.72 6.89 -13.21
C ILE A 103 4.80 6.93 -14.29
N LEU A 104 5.73 5.97 -14.31
CA LEU A 104 6.80 5.92 -15.31
C LEU A 104 6.26 5.72 -16.73
N SER A 105 5.21 4.90 -16.89
CA SER A 105 4.56 4.70 -18.19
C SER A 105 3.92 6.00 -18.72
N LEU A 106 3.31 6.79 -17.82
CA LEU A 106 2.73 8.08 -18.16
C LEU A 106 3.81 9.16 -18.36
N TYR A 107 4.82 9.19 -17.50
CA TYR A 107 5.95 10.14 -17.54
C TYR A 107 6.77 10.03 -18.82
N ARG A 108 6.96 8.80 -19.33
CA ARG A 108 7.65 8.59 -20.61
C ARG A 108 6.91 9.21 -21.81
N ARG A 109 5.59 9.37 -21.70
CA ARG A 109 4.76 9.98 -22.75
C ARG A 109 4.77 11.51 -22.67
N ASP A 110 4.69 12.07 -21.46
CA ASP A 110 4.66 13.51 -21.23
C ASP A 110 5.31 13.82 -19.87
N ARG A 111 6.59 14.19 -19.92
CA ARG A 111 7.41 14.48 -18.74
C ARG A 111 6.88 15.67 -17.95
N ALA A 112 6.50 16.74 -18.64
CA ALA A 112 6.05 17.98 -17.99
C ALA A 112 4.75 17.75 -17.22
N ARG A 113 3.81 17.05 -17.84
CA ARG A 113 2.50 16.75 -17.25
C ARG A 113 2.61 15.83 -16.02
N TRP A 114 3.48 14.81 -16.06
CA TRP A 114 3.51 13.75 -15.05
C TRP A 114 4.65 13.85 -14.02
N ARG A 115 5.46 14.92 -14.09
CA ARG A 115 6.54 15.17 -13.12
C ARG A 115 6.03 15.21 -11.69
N GLY A 116 4.86 15.83 -11.45
CA GLY A 116 4.23 15.88 -10.12
C GLY A 116 3.88 14.52 -9.54
N GLY A 117 3.50 13.55 -10.39
CA GLY A 117 3.23 12.17 -9.94
C GLY A 117 4.50 11.47 -9.45
N LEU A 118 5.60 11.64 -10.16
CA LEU A 118 6.90 11.09 -9.75
C LEU A 118 7.40 11.73 -8.45
N LEU A 119 7.27 13.05 -8.33
CA LEU A 119 7.61 13.75 -7.10
C LEU A 119 6.74 13.28 -5.92
N GLY A 120 5.42 13.15 -6.12
CA GLY A 120 4.51 12.62 -5.09
C GLY A 120 4.90 11.21 -4.65
N TRP A 121 5.28 10.34 -5.60
CA TRP A 121 5.76 9.00 -5.28
C TRP A 121 7.02 9.03 -4.39
N TRP A 122 8.00 9.88 -4.71
CA TRP A 122 9.21 10.06 -3.92
C TRP A 122 8.93 10.62 -2.53
N LEU A 123 8.02 11.59 -2.41
CA LEU A 123 7.62 12.16 -1.12
C LEU A 123 6.94 11.12 -0.22
N ILE A 124 6.07 10.28 -0.78
CA ILE A 124 5.43 9.21 -0.03
C ILE A 124 6.46 8.18 0.42
N THR A 125 7.32 7.71 -0.49
CA THR A 125 8.35 6.71 -0.17
C THR A 125 9.35 7.24 0.86
N GLY A 126 9.80 8.49 0.71
CA GLY A 126 10.69 9.15 1.67
C GLY A 126 10.02 9.35 3.03
N GLY A 127 8.76 9.81 3.06
CA GLY A 127 7.97 9.96 4.29
C GLY A 127 7.77 8.62 5.00
N CYS A 128 7.44 7.55 4.29
CA CYS A 128 7.37 6.20 4.86
C CYS A 128 8.72 5.74 5.41
N GLY A 129 9.81 6.03 4.68
CA GLY A 129 11.16 5.73 5.15
C GLY A 129 11.50 6.43 6.47
N LEU A 130 11.20 7.72 6.60
CA LEU A 130 11.40 8.48 7.84
C LEU A 130 10.54 7.93 8.99
N LEU A 131 9.24 7.68 8.73
CA LEU A 131 8.33 7.12 9.74
C LEU A 131 8.69 5.70 10.16
N PHE A 132 9.44 4.96 9.36
CA PHE A 132 9.99 3.65 9.73
C PHE A 132 11.33 3.76 10.46
N LEU A 133 12.24 4.62 10.00
CA LEU A 133 13.60 4.71 10.53
C LEU A 133 13.67 5.26 11.95
N ILE A 134 12.78 6.21 12.31
CA ILE A 134 12.79 6.83 13.64
C ILE A 134 12.40 5.82 14.72
N PRO A 135 11.23 5.15 14.69
CA PRO A 135 10.84 4.16 15.68
C PRO A 135 11.45 2.77 15.42
N ARG A 136 12.05 2.54 14.26
CA ARG A 136 12.58 1.24 13.78
C ARG A 136 11.55 0.11 13.79
N MET A 137 10.27 0.47 13.65
CA MET A 137 9.15 -0.46 13.59
C MET A 137 8.04 0.10 12.70
N VAL A 138 7.18 -0.78 12.19
CA VAL A 138 5.95 -0.36 11.53
C VAL A 138 4.97 0.17 12.57
N THR A 139 4.53 1.40 12.41
CA THR A 139 3.64 2.09 13.34
C THR A 139 2.30 2.41 12.70
N THR A 140 1.27 2.63 13.52
CA THR A 140 -0.06 3.08 13.04
C THR A 140 0.06 4.37 12.22
N ALA A 141 0.93 5.30 12.63
CA ALA A 141 1.17 6.53 11.89
C ALA A 141 1.69 6.26 10.48
N LEU A 142 2.63 5.31 10.32
CA LEU A 142 3.15 4.90 9.02
C LEU A 142 2.07 4.25 8.16
N GLU A 143 1.27 3.33 8.72
CA GLU A 143 0.20 2.63 8.00
C GLU A 143 -0.87 3.59 7.50
N VAL A 144 -1.30 4.54 8.32
CA VAL A 144 -2.26 5.59 7.94
C VAL A 144 -1.67 6.54 6.90
N PHE A 145 -0.47 7.05 7.15
CA PHE A 145 0.22 7.94 6.21
C PHE A 145 0.36 7.29 4.83
N PHE A 146 0.87 6.06 4.79
CA PHE A 146 1.04 5.29 3.55
C PHE A 146 -0.30 5.14 2.81
N THR A 147 -1.33 4.64 3.49
CA THR A 147 -2.62 4.32 2.86
C THR A 147 -3.29 5.58 2.30
N ILE A 148 -3.34 6.66 3.08
CA ILE A 148 -4.00 7.91 2.66
C ILE A 148 -3.20 8.57 1.53
N SER A 149 -1.89 8.70 1.68
CA SER A 149 -1.05 9.37 0.68
C SER A 149 -1.03 8.62 -0.65
N ALA A 150 -0.93 7.29 -0.62
CA ALA A 150 -1.00 6.45 -1.82
C ALA A 150 -2.38 6.54 -2.49
N ALA A 151 -3.47 6.57 -1.70
CA ALA A 151 -4.83 6.74 -2.23
C ALA A 151 -5.02 8.11 -2.90
N LEU A 152 -4.54 9.19 -2.27
CA LEU A 152 -4.57 10.53 -2.84
C LEU A 152 -3.76 10.63 -4.13
N LEU A 153 -2.55 10.05 -4.17
CA LEU A 153 -1.73 10.00 -5.38
C LEU A 153 -2.42 9.24 -6.50
N THR A 154 -3.00 8.08 -6.20
CA THR A 154 -3.74 7.26 -7.18
C THR A 154 -4.94 8.00 -7.74
N ARG A 155 -5.71 8.68 -6.87
CA ARG A 155 -6.83 9.54 -7.28
C ARG A 155 -6.36 10.71 -8.16
N TRP A 156 -5.28 11.39 -7.77
CA TRP A 156 -4.71 12.49 -8.52
C TRP A 156 -4.28 12.06 -9.92
N LEU A 157 -3.61 10.90 -10.06
CA LEU A 157 -3.23 10.32 -11.35
C LEU A 157 -4.45 10.07 -12.23
N TRP A 158 -5.53 9.55 -11.65
CA TRP A 158 -6.78 9.30 -12.37
C TRP A 158 -7.44 10.59 -12.86
N LEU A 159 -7.59 11.58 -11.98
CA LEU A 159 -8.21 12.86 -12.34
C LEU A 159 -7.42 13.65 -13.39
N ARG A 160 -6.08 13.63 -13.29
CA ARG A 160 -5.22 14.34 -14.24
C ARG A 160 -5.15 13.68 -15.61
N ARG A 161 -5.54 12.45 -15.70
CA ARG A 161 -5.58 11.69 -16.95
C ARG A 161 -6.79 12.07 -17.82
N ASN A 162 -7.96 12.27 -17.22
CA ASN A 162 -9.17 12.72 -17.89
C ASN A 162 -9.10 14.21 -18.19
#